data_6ed0176bf128ef368b4705257bf2e26c
#
_entry.id   6ed0176bf128ef368b4705257bf2e26c
#
_cell.length_a   1.000
_cell.length_b   1.000
_cell.length_c   1.000
_cell.angle_alpha   90.00
_cell.angle_beta   90.00
_cell.angle_gamma   90.00
#
_symmetry.space_group_name_H-M   'P 1'
#
loop_
_entity.id
_entity.type
_entity.pdbx_description
1 polymer ?
#
loop_
_entity_poly.entity_id
_entity_poly.type
_entity_poly.pdbx_seq_one_letter_code
_entity_poly.pdbx_strand_id
1 'polypeptide(L)'
;MKTYWQAMDSDGKVYLFYNEKPTCDDGEYYSCHSGEYIAGITFPIPLKPLQIATITVHENGTWSWEIEREEGWYMAKMKSGDFRNLYLYRGGEWFSHDNTKVELKSFTISTTRIPDECII
;
A
#
# COMPACT_ATOMS: atom_id res chain seq x y z
N MET A 1 -16.00 -9.68 -10.33
CA MET A 1 -14.67 -9.19 -9.95
C MET A 1 -14.05 -10.06 -8.87
N LYS A 2 -12.79 -10.34 -8.99
CA LYS A 2 -12.03 -11.06 -7.96
C LYS A 2 -10.91 -10.18 -7.43
N THR A 3 -10.64 -10.29 -6.14
CA THR A 3 -9.58 -9.54 -5.49
C THR A 3 -8.51 -10.48 -4.99
N TYR A 4 -7.27 -10.13 -5.27
CA TYR A 4 -6.09 -10.85 -4.80
C TYR A 4 -5.14 -9.86 -4.13
N TRP A 5 -4.22 -10.38 -3.34
CA TRP A 5 -3.17 -9.57 -2.72
C TRP A 5 -1.83 -10.20 -3.01
N GLN A 6 -0.87 -9.40 -3.41
CA GLN A 6 0.50 -9.85 -3.62
C GLN A 6 1.42 -9.07 -2.69
N ALA A 7 2.21 -9.78 -1.93
CA ALA A 7 3.05 -9.18 -0.91
C ALA A 7 4.48 -9.70 -1.01
N MET A 8 5.44 -8.85 -0.68
CA MET A 8 6.85 -9.21 -0.61
C MET A 8 7.29 -9.22 0.84
N ASP A 9 7.85 -10.35 1.27
CA ASP A 9 8.44 -10.48 2.60
C ASP A 9 9.76 -9.72 2.71
N SER A 10 10.27 -9.59 3.92
CA SER A 10 11.55 -8.90 4.16
C SER A 10 12.73 -9.55 3.45
N ASP A 11 12.65 -10.84 3.13
CA ASP A 11 13.69 -11.57 2.41
C ASP A 11 13.61 -11.45 0.89
N GLY A 12 12.62 -10.71 0.37
CA GLY A 12 12.42 -10.50 -1.05
C GLY A 12 11.53 -11.53 -1.73
N LYS A 13 11.02 -12.53 -1.02
CA LYS A 13 10.11 -13.51 -1.59
C LYS A 13 8.72 -12.91 -1.74
N VAL A 14 8.07 -13.22 -2.86
CA VAL A 14 6.75 -12.68 -3.22
C VAL A 14 5.73 -13.81 -3.22
N TYR A 15 4.58 -13.55 -2.60
CA TYR A 15 3.47 -14.50 -2.52
C TYR A 15 2.17 -13.83 -2.96
N LEU A 16 1.33 -14.59 -3.66
CA LEU A 16 -0.01 -14.17 -4.07
C LEU A 16 -1.04 -14.83 -3.15
N PHE A 17 -1.88 -14.01 -2.53
CA PHE A 17 -2.91 -14.45 -1.59
C PHE A 17 -4.30 -14.22 -2.18
N TYR A 18 -5.25 -15.05 -1.78
CA TYR A 18 -6.65 -14.94 -2.18
C TYR A 18 -7.58 -15.16 -0.99
N ASN A 19 -8.85 -14.84 -1.17
CA ASN A 19 -9.93 -14.89 -0.16
C ASN A 19 -9.80 -13.86 0.96
N GLU A 20 -8.62 -13.65 1.51
CA GLU A 20 -8.41 -12.75 2.64
C GLU A 20 -7.10 -12.02 2.50
N LYS A 21 -7.09 -10.75 2.89
CA LYS A 21 -5.88 -9.92 2.89
C LYS A 21 -4.90 -10.47 3.93
N PRO A 22 -3.64 -10.75 3.54
CA PRO A 22 -2.66 -11.23 4.50
C PRO A 22 -2.23 -10.13 5.47
N THR A 23 -1.81 -10.53 6.66
CA THR A 23 -1.22 -9.64 7.65
C THR A 23 0.29 -9.85 7.69
N CYS A 24 1.02 -8.79 8.04
CA CYS A 24 2.47 -8.84 8.17
C CYS A 24 2.85 -9.02 9.64
N ASP A 25 3.69 -10.01 9.91
CA ASP A 25 4.23 -10.25 11.24
C ASP A 25 5.68 -10.75 11.11
N ASP A 26 6.57 -10.18 11.92
CA ASP A 26 8.00 -10.53 11.92
C ASP A 26 8.67 -10.54 10.53
N GLY A 27 8.24 -9.61 9.66
CA GLY A 27 8.80 -9.50 8.31
C GLY A 27 8.26 -10.49 7.30
N GLU A 28 7.19 -11.20 7.62
CA GLU A 28 6.53 -12.14 6.72
C GLU A 28 5.04 -11.84 6.61
N TYR A 29 4.50 -11.97 5.40
CA TYR A 29 3.07 -11.90 5.18
C TYR A 29 2.47 -13.30 5.23
N TYR A 30 1.36 -13.42 5.90
CA TYR A 30 0.63 -14.68 5.98
C TYR A 30 -0.88 -14.45 6.02
N SER A 31 -1.64 -15.44 5.57
CA SER A 31 -3.09 -15.41 5.67
C SER A 31 -3.53 -15.77 7.09
N CYS A 32 -4.53 -15.05 7.60
CA CYS A 32 -5.00 -15.21 8.98
C CYS A 32 -5.66 -16.57 9.26
N HIS A 33 -6.19 -17.24 8.25
CA HIS A 33 -7.04 -18.41 8.51
C HIS A 33 -6.57 -19.73 7.91
N SER A 34 -5.98 -19.74 6.76
CA SER A 34 -5.68 -21.01 6.11
C SER A 34 -4.37 -21.03 5.34
N GLY A 35 -3.59 -19.98 5.46
CA GLY A 35 -2.36 -19.87 4.67
C GLY A 35 -2.63 -19.96 3.18
N GLU A 36 -3.76 -19.46 2.75
CA GLU A 36 -4.20 -19.54 1.36
C GLU A 36 -3.39 -18.61 0.48
N TYR A 37 -2.38 -19.17 -0.15
CA TYR A 37 -1.61 -18.46 -1.17
C TYR A 37 -1.46 -19.34 -2.41
N ILE A 38 -1.21 -18.70 -3.54
CA ILE A 38 -1.01 -19.41 -4.80
C ILE A 38 0.50 -19.52 -5.04
N ALA A 39 1.01 -20.74 -5.02
CA ALA A 39 2.42 -21.00 -5.24
C ALA A 39 2.79 -20.87 -6.73
N GLY A 40 3.93 -20.24 -7.00
CA GLY A 40 4.51 -20.18 -8.34
C GLY A 40 3.83 -19.23 -9.32
N ILE A 41 2.84 -18.46 -8.87
CA ILE A 41 2.15 -17.47 -9.70
C ILE A 41 2.26 -16.10 -9.04
N THR A 42 2.74 -15.12 -9.79
CA THR A 42 2.81 -13.73 -9.35
C THR A 42 2.45 -12.81 -10.52
N PHE A 43 1.91 -11.64 -10.17
CA PHE A 43 1.69 -10.58 -11.16
C PHE A 43 2.97 -9.73 -11.30
N PRO A 44 3.23 -9.16 -12.48
CA PRO A 44 4.43 -8.33 -12.69
C PRO A 44 4.27 -6.95 -12.06
N ILE A 45 4.25 -6.90 -10.74
CA ILE A 45 4.09 -5.68 -9.95
C ILE A 45 5.42 -5.35 -9.27
N PRO A 46 5.92 -4.10 -9.38
CA PRO A 46 7.21 -3.71 -8.79
C PRO A 46 7.10 -3.48 -7.28
N LEU A 47 7.08 -4.56 -6.50
CA LEU A 47 7.05 -4.51 -5.05
C LEU A 47 8.46 -4.37 -4.47
N LYS A 48 8.54 -3.67 -3.35
CA LYS A 48 9.71 -3.64 -2.46
C LYS A 48 9.42 -4.50 -1.23
N PRO A 49 10.46 -4.92 -0.47
CA PRO A 49 10.23 -5.66 0.76
C PRO A 49 9.21 -4.98 1.69
N LEU A 50 8.35 -5.78 2.27
CA LEU A 50 7.27 -5.37 3.17
C LEU A 50 6.20 -4.48 2.52
N GLN A 51 6.05 -4.54 1.21
CA GLN A 51 4.94 -3.93 0.51
C GLN A 51 3.91 -4.96 0.10
N ILE A 52 2.66 -4.51 -0.01
CA ILE A 52 1.55 -5.33 -0.47
C ILE A 52 0.77 -4.57 -1.54
N ALA A 53 0.38 -5.28 -2.58
CA ALA A 53 -0.48 -4.74 -3.62
C ALA A 53 -1.85 -5.40 -3.57
N THR A 54 -2.90 -4.62 -3.74
CA THR A 54 -4.25 -5.11 -3.94
C THR A 54 -4.50 -5.21 -5.44
N ILE A 55 -4.89 -6.38 -5.90
CA ILE A 55 -5.10 -6.68 -7.33
C ILE A 55 -6.57 -6.95 -7.56
N THR A 56 -7.16 -6.24 -8.51
CA THR A 56 -8.55 -6.46 -8.92
C THR A 56 -8.56 -7.05 -10.32
N VAL A 57 -9.11 -8.24 -10.46
CA VAL A 57 -9.30 -8.89 -11.77
C VAL A 57 -10.74 -8.64 -12.19
N HIS A 58 -10.90 -7.98 -13.34
CA HIS A 58 -12.18 -7.59 -13.88
C HIS A 58 -12.81 -8.72 -14.70
N GLU A 59 -14.12 -8.66 -14.90
CA GLU A 59 -14.87 -9.69 -15.63
C GLU A 59 -14.42 -9.87 -17.08
N ASN A 60 -13.89 -8.81 -17.69
CA ASN A 60 -13.38 -8.86 -19.07
C ASN A 60 -11.96 -9.42 -19.20
N GLY A 61 -11.38 -9.91 -18.09
CA GLY A 61 -10.04 -10.48 -18.08
C GLY A 61 -8.91 -9.48 -17.88
N THR A 62 -9.21 -8.18 -17.82
CA THR A 62 -8.20 -7.18 -17.47
C THR A 62 -8.02 -7.14 -15.96
N TRP A 63 -6.88 -6.60 -15.50
CA TRP A 63 -6.60 -6.46 -14.10
C TRP A 63 -5.94 -5.12 -13.81
N SER A 64 -6.13 -4.63 -12.59
CA SER A 64 -5.50 -3.42 -12.08
C SER A 64 -4.94 -3.68 -10.69
N TRP A 65 -4.01 -2.85 -10.25
CA TRP A 65 -3.37 -3.03 -8.96
C TRP A 65 -3.04 -1.70 -8.33
N GLU A 66 -2.93 -1.73 -7.00
CA GLU A 66 -2.54 -0.58 -6.21
C GLU A 66 -1.64 -1.04 -5.08
N ILE A 67 -0.47 -0.42 -4.93
CA ILE A 67 0.45 -0.72 -3.84
C ILE A 67 0.05 0.10 -2.62
N GLU A 68 -0.14 -0.58 -1.49
CA GLU A 68 -0.40 0.06 -0.23
C GLU A 68 0.86 0.76 0.26
N ARG A 69 0.71 1.96 0.78
CA ARG A 69 1.85 2.77 1.23
C ARG A 69 2.32 2.35 2.61
N GLU A 70 3.62 2.49 2.85
CA GLU A 70 4.19 2.40 4.19
C GLU A 70 3.65 3.54 5.04
N GLU A 71 3.33 3.28 6.31
CA GLU A 71 2.88 4.33 7.22
C GLU A 71 3.99 5.36 7.45
N GLY A 72 3.60 6.63 7.56
CA GLY A 72 4.53 7.72 7.76
C GLY A 72 4.08 9.02 7.11
N TRP A 73 4.97 9.97 7.05
CA TRP A 73 4.70 11.29 6.51
C TRP A 73 5.00 11.37 5.02
N TYR A 74 4.12 12.05 4.30
CA TYR A 74 4.26 12.28 2.86
C TYR A 74 3.94 13.72 2.53
N MET A 75 4.60 14.24 1.53
CA MET A 75 4.27 15.56 0.99
C MET A 75 3.14 15.43 -0.01
N ALA A 76 2.15 16.30 0.11
CA ALA A 76 1.04 16.37 -0.82
C ALA A 76 0.87 17.79 -1.35
N LYS A 77 0.47 17.89 -2.60
CA LYS A 77 0.29 19.14 -3.33
C LYS A 77 -1.10 19.17 -3.93
N MET A 78 -1.78 20.30 -3.84
CA MET A 78 -3.05 20.47 -4.55
C MET A 78 -2.82 20.48 -6.05
N LYS A 79 -3.68 19.82 -6.80
CA LYS A 79 -3.57 19.74 -8.26
C LYS A 79 -3.61 21.10 -8.94
N SER A 80 -4.29 22.06 -8.35
CA SER A 80 -4.49 23.39 -8.90
C SER A 80 -3.56 24.47 -8.36
N GLY A 81 -2.55 24.12 -7.54
CA GLY A 81 -1.70 25.13 -6.90
C GLY A 81 -0.33 24.63 -6.51
N ASP A 82 0.49 25.54 -6.02
CA ASP A 82 1.85 25.24 -5.57
C ASP A 82 1.94 24.97 -4.08
N PHE A 83 0.81 25.01 -3.39
CA PHE A 83 0.77 24.78 -1.94
C PHE A 83 1.09 23.34 -1.63
N ARG A 84 2.13 23.13 -0.85
CA ARG A 84 2.57 21.79 -0.42
C ARG A 84 2.47 21.67 1.09
N ASN A 85 2.05 20.52 1.55
CA ASN A 85 1.91 20.27 2.97
C ASN A 85 2.28 18.82 3.30
N LEU A 86 2.55 18.57 4.58
CA LEU A 86 2.85 17.23 5.06
C LEU A 86 1.60 16.60 5.66
N TYR A 87 1.38 15.34 5.33
CA TYR A 87 0.26 14.56 5.87
C TYR A 87 0.75 13.20 6.34
N LEU A 88 0.19 12.73 7.43
CA LEU A 88 0.50 11.42 8.00
C LEU A 88 -0.42 10.36 7.39
N TYR A 89 0.17 9.32 6.85
CA TYR A 89 -0.56 8.12 6.40
C TYR A 89 -0.47 7.05 7.49
N ARG A 90 -1.62 6.65 8.02
CA ARG A 90 -1.71 5.66 9.10
C ARG A 90 -3.03 4.91 9.01
N GLY A 91 -2.95 3.58 9.03
CA GLY A 91 -4.14 2.73 9.01
C GLY A 91 -5.02 2.88 7.77
N GLY A 92 -4.43 3.22 6.62
CA GLY A 92 -5.17 3.43 5.39
C GLY A 92 -5.81 4.80 5.27
N GLU A 93 -5.55 5.70 6.21
CA GLU A 93 -6.15 7.03 6.28
C GLU A 93 -5.09 8.12 6.37
N TRP A 94 -5.49 9.34 6.00
CA TRP A 94 -4.60 10.50 6.03
C TRP A 94 -4.98 11.44 7.16
N PHE A 95 -3.96 12.01 7.81
CA PHE A 95 -4.13 12.94 8.91
C PHE A 95 -3.26 14.17 8.70
N SER A 96 -3.77 15.32 9.16
CA SER A 96 -3.01 16.57 9.19
C SER A 96 -2.09 16.63 10.41
N HIS A 97 -1.32 17.72 10.53
CA HIS A 97 -0.41 17.92 11.68
C HIS A 97 -1.09 17.91 13.03
N ASP A 98 -2.32 18.38 13.10
CA ASP A 98 -3.11 18.42 14.32
C ASP A 98 -3.88 17.12 14.60
N ASN A 99 -3.55 16.05 13.86
CA ASN A 99 -4.16 14.74 13.99
C ASN A 99 -5.63 14.69 13.52
N THR A 100 -6.04 15.63 12.69
CA THR A 100 -7.37 15.63 12.10
C THR A 100 -7.38 14.80 10.82
N LYS A 101 -8.34 13.88 10.70
CA LYS A 101 -8.51 13.07 9.50
C LYS A 101 -8.87 13.96 8.30
N VAL A 102 -8.18 13.76 7.19
CA VAL A 102 -8.39 14.54 5.97
C VAL A 102 -8.56 13.61 4.76
N GLU A 103 -9.17 14.13 3.70
CA GLU A 103 -9.27 13.43 2.43
C GLU A 103 -8.38 14.10 1.40
N LEU A 104 -7.53 13.32 0.74
CA LEU A 104 -6.55 13.85 -0.23
C LEU A 104 -6.87 13.44 -1.67
N LYS A 105 -8.14 13.28 -2.03
CA LYS A 105 -8.57 12.89 -3.38
C LYS A 105 -8.14 13.89 -4.45
N SER A 106 -8.10 15.18 -4.10
CA SER A 106 -7.74 16.25 -5.03
C SER A 106 -6.27 16.63 -4.98
N PHE A 107 -5.48 15.85 -4.26
CA PHE A 107 -4.05 16.12 -4.08
C PHE A 107 -3.20 15.15 -4.89
N THR A 108 -2.02 15.62 -5.28
CA THR A 108 -0.96 14.76 -5.78
C THR A 108 -0.04 14.42 -4.61
N ILE A 109 0.06 13.16 -4.28
CA ILE A 109 0.83 12.68 -3.13
C ILE A 109 2.16 12.13 -3.60
N SER A 110 3.25 12.55 -2.93
CA SER A 110 4.58 12.02 -3.21
C SER A 110 4.62 10.51 -2.99
N THR A 111 5.37 9.81 -3.82
CA THR A 111 5.61 8.37 -3.66
C THR A 111 6.72 8.07 -2.65
N THR A 112 7.46 9.10 -2.23
CA THR A 112 8.58 8.95 -1.31
C THR A 112 8.15 9.31 0.11
N ARG A 113 8.31 8.36 1.03
CA ARG A 113 8.07 8.60 2.46
C ARG A 113 9.17 9.51 3.01
N ILE A 114 8.77 10.47 3.83
CA ILE A 114 9.74 11.36 4.48
C ILE A 114 10.35 10.62 5.67
N PRO A 115 11.68 10.58 5.78
CA PRO A 115 12.32 9.93 6.93
C PRO A 115 11.90 10.57 8.26
N ASP A 116 11.70 9.77 9.29
CA ASP A 116 11.26 10.24 10.60
C ASP A 116 12.21 11.28 11.20
N GLU A 117 13.49 11.17 10.93
CA GLU A 117 14.53 12.11 11.39
C GLU A 117 14.38 13.50 10.78
N CYS A 118 13.64 13.67 9.69
CA CYS A 118 13.36 14.95 9.07
C CYS A 118 12.11 15.64 9.63
N ILE A 119 11.38 14.95 10.49
CA ILE A 119 10.14 15.43 11.09
C ILE A 119 10.41 15.77 12.55
N ILE A 120 10.29 17.04 12.85
CA ILE A 120 10.56 17.55 14.20
C ILE A 120 9.25 17.92 14.87
#